data_8a4aaf21805edc0c236ad18ecd9d5c46
#
_entry.id   8a4aaf21805edc0c236ad18ecd9d5c46
#
_cell.length_a   1.000
_cell.length_b   1.000
_cell.length_c   1.000
_cell.angle_alpha   90.00
_cell.angle_beta   90.00
_cell.angle_gamma   90.00
#
_symmetry.space_group_name_H-M   'P 1'
#
loop_
_entity.id
_entity.type
_entity.pdbx_description
1 polymer ?
#
loop_
_entity_poly.entity_id
_entity_poly.type
_entity_poly.pdbx_seq_one_letter_code
_entity_poly.pdbx_strand_id
1 'polypeptide(L)'
;IDHCLVGSEMCIRDSSIRVGVNAGSLEKDILEKFKEPCPEALVESAIRTIKNLEDENFFNLKVSVKSSDVFLTIQAYRQLSKAIDYPLHLGITEAGSYVSGSIKSSIGVGTLLLEGIGDTIRISLSDDPVQEIKIGNEILKSLNLRNRGVKIISCPSCARQGFEVIKTVKLLEEKLSHIKTPITLSVIGCVVNGPGEAALTDVGITGGRNGNNMLYLSGMQKEKVLTKDMINRVVSEVEKKVSEIENN
;
A
#
# COMPACT_ATOMS: atom_id res chain seq x y z
N ILE A 1 -10.37 -14.37 -28.92
CA ILE A 1 -9.62 -13.10 -28.76
C ILE A 1 -10.05 -12.12 -29.85
N ASP A 2 -10.33 -12.61 -31.06
CA ASP A 2 -10.67 -11.74 -32.21
C ASP A 2 -12.02 -11.03 -32.10
N HIS A 3 -12.95 -11.53 -31.30
CA HIS A 3 -14.27 -10.90 -31.14
C HIS A 3 -14.32 -9.69 -30.18
N CYS A 4 -13.31 -9.50 -29.35
CA CYS A 4 -13.23 -8.33 -28.45
C CYS A 4 -12.62 -7.09 -29.10
N LEU A 5 -11.93 -7.23 -30.23
CA LEU A 5 -11.21 -6.14 -30.89
C LEU A 5 -12.01 -5.47 -32.02
N VAL A 6 -12.98 -6.17 -32.61
CA VAL A 6 -13.68 -5.71 -33.83
C VAL A 6 -14.72 -4.61 -33.60
N GLY A 7 -15.15 -4.39 -32.37
CA GLY A 7 -16.14 -3.34 -32.04
C GLY A 7 -15.58 -2.01 -31.56
N SER A 8 -14.27 -1.82 -31.50
CA SER A 8 -13.65 -0.73 -30.76
C SER A 8 -12.52 0.03 -31.48
N GLU A 9 -12.43 -0.03 -32.80
CA GLU A 9 -11.37 0.71 -33.52
C GLU A 9 -11.33 2.23 -33.18
N MET A 10 -12.48 2.83 -32.88
CA MET A 10 -12.55 4.21 -32.40
C MET A 10 -12.13 4.36 -30.93
N CYS A 11 -12.31 3.33 -30.10
CA CYS A 11 -11.93 3.37 -28.67
C CYS A 11 -10.46 3.01 -28.44
N ILE A 12 -9.84 2.22 -29.30
CA ILE A 12 -8.45 1.77 -29.15
C ILE A 12 -7.47 2.94 -29.29
N ARG A 13 -7.75 3.93 -30.12
CA ARG A 13 -6.85 5.07 -30.33
C ARG A 13 -6.74 6.01 -29.11
N ASP A 14 -7.76 6.05 -28.27
CA ASP A 14 -7.83 6.94 -27.11
C ASP A 14 -7.56 6.24 -25.78
N SER A 15 -7.52 4.90 -25.78
CA SER A 15 -7.34 4.10 -24.56
C SER A 15 -5.94 3.51 -24.48
N SER A 16 -5.31 3.64 -23.30
CA SER A 16 -4.04 2.98 -23.05
C SER A 16 -4.19 1.46 -22.95
N ILE A 17 -3.23 0.72 -23.50
CA ILE A 17 -3.17 -0.74 -23.40
C ILE A 17 -2.20 -1.14 -22.29
N ARG A 18 -2.60 -2.12 -21.47
CA ARG A 18 -1.69 -2.76 -20.54
C ARG A 18 -1.22 -4.10 -21.09
N VAL A 19 0.04 -4.17 -21.49
CA VAL A 19 0.74 -5.42 -21.76
C VAL A 19 0.90 -6.17 -20.44
N GLY A 20 0.36 -7.38 -20.35
CA GLY A 20 0.37 -8.18 -19.12
C GLY A 20 0.92 -9.58 -19.38
N VAL A 21 2.07 -9.89 -18.79
CA VAL A 21 2.69 -11.22 -18.82
C VAL A 21 2.59 -11.86 -17.45
N ASN A 22 2.15 -13.11 -17.41
CA ASN A 22 2.11 -13.90 -16.18
C ASN A 22 2.95 -15.17 -16.34
N ALA A 23 3.69 -15.55 -15.33
CA ALA A 23 4.53 -16.75 -15.34
C ALA A 23 3.75 -18.04 -15.68
N GLY A 24 2.49 -18.12 -15.24
CA GLY A 24 1.63 -19.29 -15.51
C GLY A 24 1.02 -19.35 -16.92
N SER A 25 1.24 -18.33 -17.77
CA SER A 25 0.66 -18.26 -19.12
C SER A 25 1.65 -17.76 -20.18
N LEU A 26 2.93 -18.08 -19.99
CA LEU A 26 3.95 -17.79 -20.99
C LEU A 26 3.71 -18.57 -22.29
N GLU A 27 4.11 -18.01 -23.41
CA GLU A 27 4.03 -18.61 -24.73
C GLU A 27 4.88 -19.90 -24.80
N LYS A 28 4.39 -20.88 -25.58
CA LYS A 28 5.02 -22.21 -25.66
C LYS A 28 6.46 -22.16 -26.14
N ASP A 29 6.76 -21.35 -27.13
CA ASP A 29 8.11 -21.20 -27.69
C ASP A 29 9.09 -20.56 -26.68
N ILE A 30 8.62 -19.65 -25.85
CA ILE A 30 9.40 -19.08 -24.74
C ILE A 30 9.67 -20.16 -23.68
N LEU A 31 8.64 -20.95 -23.30
CA LEU A 31 8.80 -22.06 -22.36
C LEU A 31 9.74 -23.16 -22.91
N GLU A 32 9.70 -23.44 -24.22
CA GLU A 32 10.64 -24.39 -24.87
C GLU A 32 12.09 -23.87 -24.81
N LYS A 33 12.30 -22.56 -24.97
CA LYS A 33 13.60 -21.90 -24.91
C LYS A 33 14.18 -21.89 -23.49
N PHE A 34 13.39 -21.46 -22.51
CA PHE A 34 13.86 -21.26 -21.13
C PHE A 34 13.60 -22.46 -20.21
N LYS A 35 12.78 -23.42 -20.63
CA LYS A 35 12.37 -24.66 -19.94
C LYS A 35 11.44 -24.43 -18.74
N GLU A 36 11.56 -23.31 -18.07
CA GLU A 36 10.75 -22.90 -16.91
C GLU A 36 10.50 -21.39 -16.91
N PRO A 37 9.46 -20.91 -16.21
CA PRO A 37 9.27 -19.49 -15.99
C PRO A 37 10.45 -18.90 -15.20
N CYS A 38 11.16 -17.96 -15.80
CA CYS A 38 12.25 -17.23 -15.19
C CYS A 38 12.13 -15.72 -15.50
N PRO A 39 12.88 -14.85 -14.84
CA PRO A 39 12.81 -13.41 -15.08
C PRO A 39 13.03 -13.05 -16.55
N GLU A 40 14.01 -13.68 -17.20
CA GLU A 40 14.37 -13.45 -18.60
C GLU A 40 13.22 -13.85 -19.55
N ALA A 41 12.53 -14.95 -19.26
CA ALA A 41 11.38 -15.40 -20.05
C ALA A 41 10.22 -14.40 -19.98
N LEU A 42 9.91 -13.89 -18.79
CA LEU A 42 8.86 -12.86 -18.59
C LEU A 42 9.21 -11.56 -19.31
N VAL A 43 10.46 -11.12 -19.25
CA VAL A 43 10.94 -9.90 -19.90
C VAL A 43 10.91 -10.07 -21.42
N GLU A 44 11.36 -11.20 -21.96
CA GLU A 44 11.33 -11.46 -23.39
C GLU A 44 9.90 -11.46 -23.94
N SER A 45 8.96 -12.11 -23.25
CA SER A 45 7.54 -12.09 -23.62
C SER A 45 6.97 -10.67 -23.64
N ALA A 46 7.28 -9.88 -22.60
CA ALA A 46 6.83 -8.49 -22.53
C ALA A 46 7.39 -7.63 -23.68
N ILE A 47 8.69 -7.72 -23.95
CA ILE A 47 9.36 -6.95 -25.02
C ILE A 47 8.83 -7.36 -26.40
N ARG A 48 8.59 -8.66 -26.63
CA ARG A 48 7.98 -9.15 -27.87
C ARG A 48 6.60 -8.53 -28.09
N THR A 49 5.75 -8.53 -27.08
CA THR A 49 4.41 -7.96 -27.18
C THR A 49 4.44 -6.44 -27.38
N ILE A 50 5.37 -5.74 -26.70
CA ILE A 50 5.57 -4.29 -26.88
C ILE A 50 5.94 -4.00 -28.34
N LYS A 51 6.93 -4.70 -28.89
CA LYS A 51 7.38 -4.50 -30.28
C LYS A 51 6.26 -4.71 -31.29
N ASN A 52 5.42 -5.74 -31.11
CA ASN A 52 4.27 -5.94 -31.99
C ASN A 52 3.30 -4.74 -31.98
N LEU A 53 3.12 -4.08 -30.84
CA LEU A 53 2.26 -2.89 -30.75
C LEU A 53 2.96 -1.64 -31.31
N GLU A 54 4.26 -1.51 -31.12
CA GLU A 54 5.07 -0.43 -31.71
C GLU A 54 5.09 -0.53 -33.23
N ASP A 55 5.18 -1.73 -33.80
CA ASP A 55 5.11 -1.99 -35.25
C ASP A 55 3.76 -1.54 -35.85
N GLU A 56 2.69 -1.57 -35.04
CA GLU A 56 1.37 -1.02 -35.36
C GLU A 56 1.24 0.50 -35.04
N ASN A 57 2.34 1.17 -34.71
CA ASN A 57 2.40 2.58 -34.29
C ASN A 57 1.57 2.90 -33.04
N PHE A 58 1.48 1.95 -32.09
CA PHE A 58 0.78 2.14 -30.83
C PHE A 58 1.76 2.21 -29.65
N PHE A 59 1.86 3.39 -29.01
CA PHE A 59 2.84 3.70 -27.96
C PHE A 59 2.20 4.04 -26.60
N ASN A 60 0.86 4.14 -26.51
CA ASN A 60 0.19 4.44 -25.24
C ASN A 60 0.06 3.16 -24.41
N LEU A 61 1.17 2.70 -23.91
CA LEU A 61 1.32 1.41 -23.21
C LEU A 61 1.67 1.57 -21.75
N LYS A 62 1.29 0.59 -20.95
CA LYS A 62 1.90 0.27 -19.65
C LYS A 62 2.12 -1.24 -19.57
N VAL A 63 3.10 -1.67 -18.78
CA VAL A 63 3.56 -3.05 -18.79
C VAL A 63 3.48 -3.68 -17.40
N SER A 64 3.12 -4.96 -17.34
CA SER A 64 3.15 -5.74 -16.11
C SER A 64 3.71 -7.12 -16.37
N VAL A 65 4.64 -7.57 -15.52
CA VAL A 65 5.19 -8.93 -15.48
C VAL A 65 4.97 -9.49 -14.08
N LYS A 66 4.19 -10.56 -13.96
CA LYS A 66 3.73 -11.05 -12.67
C LYS A 66 3.95 -12.54 -12.50
N SER A 67 4.22 -12.94 -11.26
CA SER A 67 4.25 -14.32 -10.82
C SER A 67 3.65 -14.43 -9.42
N SER A 68 3.33 -15.62 -9.00
CA SER A 68 3.02 -15.96 -7.60
C SER A 68 4.29 -16.06 -6.74
N ASP A 69 5.45 -16.19 -7.38
CA ASP A 69 6.76 -16.10 -6.75
C ASP A 69 7.21 -14.63 -6.66
N VAL A 70 7.48 -14.20 -5.43
CA VAL A 70 7.85 -12.82 -5.13
C VAL A 70 9.22 -12.46 -5.68
N PHE A 71 10.20 -13.37 -5.53
CA PHE A 71 11.58 -13.13 -5.98
C PHE A 71 11.67 -13.08 -7.50
N LEU A 72 11.00 -14.01 -8.17
CA LEU A 72 10.92 -14.03 -9.63
C LEU A 72 10.30 -12.72 -10.14
N THR A 73 9.21 -12.27 -9.54
CA THR A 73 8.54 -11.01 -9.91
C THR A 73 9.46 -9.81 -9.71
N ILE A 74 10.15 -9.71 -8.57
CA ILE A 74 11.09 -8.60 -8.31
C ILE A 74 12.22 -8.58 -9.35
N GLN A 75 12.82 -9.73 -9.65
CA GLN A 75 13.91 -9.79 -10.63
C GLN A 75 13.44 -9.45 -12.05
N ALA A 76 12.25 -9.92 -12.43
CA ALA A 76 11.67 -9.60 -13.74
C ALA A 76 11.43 -8.08 -13.89
N TYR A 77 10.85 -7.40 -12.88
CA TYR A 77 10.66 -5.95 -12.94
C TYR A 77 11.98 -5.16 -12.93
N ARG A 78 12.98 -5.61 -12.18
CA ARG A 78 14.33 -5.00 -12.19
C ARG A 78 15.00 -5.08 -13.55
N GLN A 79 14.81 -6.18 -14.27
CA GLN A 79 15.33 -6.33 -15.64
C GLN A 79 14.49 -5.50 -16.61
N LEU A 80 13.17 -5.56 -16.50
CA LEU A 80 12.26 -4.86 -17.39
C LEU A 80 12.42 -3.34 -17.30
N SER A 81 12.56 -2.79 -16.09
CA SER A 81 12.74 -1.35 -15.86
C SER A 81 14.02 -0.78 -16.48
N LYS A 82 15.01 -1.62 -16.77
CA LYS A 82 16.23 -1.24 -17.48
C LYS A 82 16.12 -1.37 -19.00
N ALA A 83 15.13 -2.13 -19.46
CA ALA A 83 14.96 -2.48 -20.86
C ALA A 83 13.92 -1.61 -21.59
N ILE A 84 13.01 -0.96 -20.88
CA ILE A 84 11.92 -0.16 -21.44
C ILE A 84 11.66 1.09 -20.62
N ASP A 85 11.13 2.13 -21.29
CA ASP A 85 10.72 3.40 -20.64
C ASP A 85 9.20 3.50 -20.41
N TYR A 86 8.45 2.44 -20.70
CA TYR A 86 7.00 2.41 -20.46
C TYR A 86 6.66 2.30 -18.98
N PRO A 87 5.55 2.93 -18.52
CA PRO A 87 5.09 2.82 -17.15
C PRO A 87 4.86 1.37 -16.73
N LEU A 88 5.29 1.05 -15.51
CA LEU A 88 5.20 -0.29 -14.94
C LEU A 88 4.02 -0.43 -13.98
N HIS A 89 3.24 -1.49 -14.17
CA HIS A 89 2.12 -1.83 -13.31
C HIS A 89 2.46 -3.02 -12.41
N LEU A 90 2.84 -2.72 -11.18
CA LEU A 90 3.31 -3.71 -10.21
C LEU A 90 2.19 -4.56 -9.61
N GLY A 91 2.52 -5.77 -9.24
CA GLY A 91 1.66 -6.65 -8.45
C GLY A 91 2.18 -8.07 -8.41
N ILE A 92 1.81 -8.80 -7.38
CA ILE A 92 1.97 -10.25 -7.28
C ILE A 92 0.65 -10.89 -7.69
N THR A 93 0.69 -11.84 -8.61
CA THR A 93 -0.51 -12.58 -9.01
C THR A 93 -0.68 -13.81 -8.12
N GLU A 94 -1.94 -14.27 -7.95
CA GLU A 94 -2.23 -15.50 -7.20
C GLU A 94 -1.57 -15.48 -5.80
N ALA A 95 -1.64 -14.34 -5.14
CA ALA A 95 -0.91 -14.12 -3.89
C ALA A 95 -1.49 -14.91 -2.70
N GLY A 96 -2.75 -15.34 -2.79
CA GLY A 96 -3.42 -16.17 -1.78
C GLY A 96 -4.40 -15.39 -0.90
N SER A 97 -4.69 -15.93 0.28
CA SER A 97 -5.61 -15.35 1.25
C SER A 97 -5.17 -13.99 1.77
N TYR A 98 -6.05 -13.31 2.52
CA TYR A 98 -5.79 -11.98 3.09
C TYR A 98 -4.39 -11.85 3.73
N VAL A 99 -4.02 -12.74 4.65
CA VAL A 99 -2.73 -12.66 5.35
C VAL A 99 -1.56 -12.95 4.41
N SER A 100 -1.60 -14.09 3.70
CA SER A 100 -0.51 -14.50 2.82
C SER A 100 -0.32 -13.52 1.65
N GLY A 101 -1.43 -13.11 1.02
CA GLY A 101 -1.41 -12.18 -0.10
C GLY A 101 -0.95 -10.77 0.30
N SER A 102 -1.33 -10.30 1.48
CA SER A 102 -0.84 -9.02 2.02
C SER A 102 0.66 -9.04 2.24
N ILE A 103 1.19 -10.12 2.83
CA ILE A 103 2.63 -10.26 3.08
C ILE A 103 3.41 -10.32 1.77
N LYS A 104 3.01 -11.19 0.84
CA LYS A 104 3.67 -11.31 -0.48
C LYS A 104 3.65 -10.00 -1.25
N SER A 105 2.50 -9.33 -1.28
CA SER A 105 2.35 -8.04 -1.96
C SER A 105 3.18 -6.95 -1.31
N SER A 106 3.22 -6.90 0.03
CA SER A 106 4.04 -5.92 0.75
C SER A 106 5.52 -6.11 0.47
N ILE A 107 6.00 -7.35 0.41
CA ILE A 107 7.40 -7.63 0.08
C ILE A 107 7.67 -7.29 -1.39
N GLY A 108 6.89 -7.84 -2.32
CA GLY A 108 7.16 -7.70 -3.76
C GLY A 108 6.99 -6.28 -4.25
N VAL A 109 5.81 -5.70 -4.03
CA VAL A 109 5.51 -4.32 -4.46
C VAL A 109 6.31 -3.31 -3.64
N GLY A 110 6.43 -3.53 -2.33
CA GLY A 110 7.17 -2.63 -1.44
C GLY A 110 8.66 -2.53 -1.79
N THR A 111 9.32 -3.66 -2.08
CA THR A 111 10.73 -3.67 -2.51
C THR A 111 10.93 -2.86 -3.78
N LEU A 112 10.09 -3.08 -4.81
CA LEU A 112 10.22 -2.37 -6.08
C LEU A 112 9.98 -0.87 -5.93
N LEU A 113 8.97 -0.48 -5.16
CA LEU A 113 8.67 0.93 -4.89
C LEU A 113 9.80 1.63 -4.11
N LEU A 114 10.48 0.95 -3.18
CA LEU A 114 11.66 1.47 -2.49
C LEU A 114 12.84 1.69 -3.43
N GLU A 115 12.92 0.93 -4.50
CA GLU A 115 13.93 1.07 -5.56
C GLU A 115 13.53 2.11 -6.63
N GLY A 116 12.38 2.77 -6.49
CA GLY A 116 11.86 3.73 -7.46
C GLY A 116 11.28 3.08 -8.72
N ILE A 117 10.98 1.78 -8.67
CA ILE A 117 10.41 1.02 -9.78
C ILE A 117 8.89 0.91 -9.60
N GLY A 118 8.13 1.36 -10.62
CA GLY A 118 6.68 1.20 -10.71
C GLY A 118 5.89 2.49 -10.58
N ASP A 119 4.83 2.57 -11.39
CA ASP A 119 3.98 3.75 -11.54
C ASP A 119 2.56 3.52 -11.04
N THR A 120 2.10 2.30 -11.15
CA THR A 120 0.79 1.87 -10.66
C THR A 120 0.90 0.50 -9.97
N ILE A 121 0.00 0.23 -9.03
CA ILE A 121 0.00 -1.03 -8.29
C ILE A 121 -1.36 -1.72 -8.34
N ARG A 122 -1.36 -3.04 -8.23
CA ARG A 122 -2.52 -3.87 -7.94
C ARG A 122 -2.16 -4.90 -6.88
N ILE A 123 -2.96 -4.97 -5.84
CA ILE A 123 -2.93 -6.05 -4.86
C ILE A 123 -3.94 -7.11 -5.32
N SER A 124 -3.60 -8.38 -5.18
CA SER A 124 -4.49 -9.50 -5.52
C SER A 124 -4.66 -10.39 -4.30
N LEU A 125 -5.88 -10.54 -3.83
CA LEU A 125 -6.24 -11.35 -2.68
C LEU A 125 -7.38 -12.29 -3.04
N SER A 126 -7.39 -13.49 -2.45
CA SER A 126 -8.56 -14.36 -2.42
C SER A 126 -9.47 -13.92 -1.26
N ASP A 127 -10.01 -12.69 -1.36
CA ASP A 127 -10.82 -12.02 -0.33
C ASP A 127 -11.68 -10.93 -0.98
N ASP A 128 -12.46 -10.18 -0.17
CA ASP A 128 -13.24 -9.03 -0.63
C ASP A 128 -12.32 -8.01 -1.35
N PRO A 129 -12.67 -7.58 -2.58
CA PRO A 129 -11.87 -6.61 -3.35
C PRO A 129 -11.58 -5.29 -2.60
N VAL A 130 -12.42 -4.91 -1.65
CA VAL A 130 -12.19 -3.73 -0.79
C VAL A 130 -10.92 -3.89 0.05
N GLN A 131 -10.56 -5.11 0.44
CA GLN A 131 -9.33 -5.38 1.19
C GLN A 131 -8.08 -5.15 0.33
N GLU A 132 -8.13 -5.45 -0.97
CA GLU A 132 -7.02 -5.15 -1.89
C GLU A 132 -6.67 -3.66 -1.90
N ILE A 133 -7.70 -2.79 -1.92
CA ILE A 133 -7.53 -1.33 -1.89
C ILE A 133 -6.95 -0.87 -0.55
N LYS A 134 -7.42 -1.44 0.56
CA LYS A 134 -6.90 -1.11 1.90
C LYS A 134 -5.41 -1.46 2.01
N ILE A 135 -5.03 -2.69 1.64
CA ILE A 135 -3.63 -3.13 1.70
C ILE A 135 -2.76 -2.30 0.75
N GLY A 136 -3.22 -2.01 -0.47
CA GLY A 136 -2.50 -1.16 -1.40
C GLY A 136 -2.23 0.24 -0.83
N ASN A 137 -3.23 0.85 -0.20
CA ASN A 137 -3.06 2.13 0.46
C ASN A 137 -2.10 2.05 1.67
N GLU A 138 -2.16 0.98 2.47
CA GLU A 138 -1.25 0.82 3.62
C GLU A 138 0.21 0.59 3.18
N ILE A 139 0.46 -0.12 2.07
CA ILE A 139 1.79 -0.24 1.48
C ILE A 139 2.31 1.15 1.09
N LEU A 140 1.55 1.92 0.31
CA LEU A 140 1.96 3.26 -0.14
C LEU A 140 2.18 4.23 1.03
N LYS A 141 1.33 4.15 2.04
CA LYS A 141 1.42 4.96 3.27
C LYS A 141 2.64 4.59 4.11
N SER A 142 2.94 3.29 4.23
CA SER A 142 4.11 2.81 4.96
C SER A 142 5.42 3.27 4.33
N LEU A 143 5.44 3.43 3.01
CA LEU A 143 6.56 3.93 2.22
C LEU A 143 6.60 5.47 2.08
N ASN A 144 5.66 6.18 2.70
CA ASN A 144 5.45 7.64 2.56
C ASN A 144 5.24 8.12 1.10
N LEU A 145 4.83 7.22 0.20
CA LEU A 145 4.52 7.54 -1.20
C LEU A 145 3.12 8.13 -1.35
N ARG A 146 2.24 7.86 -0.42
CA ARG A 146 0.88 8.39 -0.38
C ARG A 146 0.48 8.70 1.05
N ASN A 147 0.38 9.98 1.37
CA ASN A 147 -0.09 10.42 2.67
C ASN A 147 -1.59 10.74 2.58
N ARG A 148 -2.43 9.85 3.10
CA ARG A 148 -3.88 10.06 3.16
C ARG A 148 -4.44 9.45 4.44
N GLY A 149 -5.24 10.24 5.14
CA GLY A 149 -5.90 9.81 6.36
C GLY A 149 -4.99 9.72 7.57
N VAL A 150 -5.53 9.21 8.65
CA VAL A 150 -4.81 9.11 9.92
C VAL A 150 -3.81 7.95 9.88
N LYS A 151 -2.53 8.25 10.16
CA LYS A 151 -1.48 7.25 10.36
C LYS A 151 -1.37 6.98 11.85
N ILE A 152 -1.86 5.83 12.30
CA ILE A 152 -1.80 5.43 13.70
C ILE A 152 -0.50 4.69 13.98
N ILE A 153 0.25 5.19 14.96
CA ILE A 153 1.46 4.57 15.51
C ILE A 153 1.09 4.02 16.88
N SER A 154 1.16 2.71 17.08
CA SER A 154 0.76 2.08 18.33
C SER A 154 1.78 1.07 18.83
N CYS A 155 1.90 0.95 20.15
CA CYS A 155 2.71 -0.09 20.77
C CYS A 155 1.90 -1.41 20.87
N PRO A 156 2.60 -2.57 20.94
CA PRO A 156 1.96 -3.82 21.31
C PRO A 156 1.50 -3.78 22.75
N SER A 157 0.45 -4.57 23.08
CA SER A 157 0.00 -4.73 24.46
C SER A 157 1.11 -5.33 25.36
N CYS A 158 1.31 -4.76 26.53
CA CYS A 158 2.28 -5.24 27.50
C CYS A 158 1.81 -4.97 28.96
N ALA A 159 2.49 -5.57 29.93
CA ALA A 159 2.16 -5.42 31.36
C ALA A 159 2.25 -3.97 31.90
N ARG A 160 2.88 -3.05 31.16
CA ARG A 160 3.03 -1.64 31.57
C ARG A 160 1.92 -0.73 31.05
N GLN A 161 0.98 -1.25 30.29
CA GLN A 161 -0.09 -0.44 29.70
C GLN A 161 -1.04 0.13 30.77
N GLY A 162 -1.41 1.39 30.63
CA GLY A 162 -2.39 2.08 31.46
C GLY A 162 -3.82 2.00 30.92
N PHE A 163 -3.99 1.51 29.68
CA PHE A 163 -5.28 1.27 29.02
C PHE A 163 -5.17 0.15 27.99
N GLU A 164 -6.30 -0.39 27.52
CA GLU A 164 -6.37 -1.47 26.52
C GLU A 164 -6.01 -0.94 25.12
N VAL A 165 -4.72 -0.96 24.77
CA VAL A 165 -4.20 -0.40 23.51
C VAL A 165 -4.89 -1.00 22.29
N ILE A 166 -4.99 -2.33 22.19
CA ILE A 166 -5.57 -3.03 21.04
C ILE A 166 -7.02 -2.58 20.79
N LYS A 167 -7.83 -2.52 21.83
CA LYS A 167 -9.23 -2.09 21.74
C LYS A 167 -9.33 -0.60 21.36
N THR A 168 -8.48 0.23 21.96
CA THR A 168 -8.43 1.66 21.69
C THR A 168 -8.06 1.94 20.23
N VAL A 169 -7.04 1.27 19.70
CA VAL A 169 -6.61 1.43 18.31
C VAL A 169 -7.74 1.06 17.34
N LYS A 170 -8.37 -0.11 17.52
CA LYS A 170 -9.50 -0.53 16.66
C LYS A 170 -10.64 0.49 16.63
N LEU A 171 -11.01 1.03 17.79
CA LEU A 171 -12.06 2.04 17.88
C LEU A 171 -11.66 3.37 17.24
N LEU A 172 -10.40 3.77 17.35
CA LEU A 172 -9.89 4.98 16.70
C LEU A 172 -9.78 4.80 15.19
N GLU A 173 -9.32 3.67 14.68
CA GLU A 173 -9.32 3.35 13.25
C GLU A 173 -10.72 3.44 12.65
N GLU A 174 -11.72 2.87 13.33
CA GLU A 174 -13.12 2.94 12.90
C GLU A 174 -13.64 4.37 12.88
N LYS A 175 -13.51 5.10 14.00
CA LYS A 175 -14.03 6.47 14.16
C LYS A 175 -13.36 7.49 13.25
N LEU A 176 -12.06 7.30 12.93
CA LEU A 176 -11.26 8.22 12.12
C LEU A 176 -11.16 7.80 10.65
N SER A 177 -11.83 6.72 10.25
CA SER A 177 -11.79 6.18 8.88
C SER A 177 -12.28 7.15 7.80
N HIS A 178 -13.13 8.11 8.15
CA HIS A 178 -13.68 9.12 7.26
C HIS A 178 -12.66 10.22 6.91
N ILE A 179 -11.65 10.44 7.72
CA ILE A 179 -10.64 11.48 7.54
C ILE A 179 -9.75 11.13 6.35
N LYS A 180 -9.56 12.11 5.45
CA LYS A 180 -8.71 11.99 4.27
C LYS A 180 -7.42 12.79 4.39
N THR A 181 -7.43 13.82 5.20
CA THR A 181 -6.30 14.71 5.45
C THR A 181 -5.19 13.96 6.17
N PRO A 182 -3.93 14.06 5.70
CA PRO A 182 -2.80 13.40 6.35
C PRO A 182 -2.59 13.91 7.76
N ILE A 183 -2.61 13.02 8.74
CA ILE A 183 -2.33 13.33 10.15
C ILE A 183 -1.74 12.12 10.84
N THR A 184 -0.85 12.34 11.80
CA THR A 184 -0.21 11.29 12.59
C THR A 184 -0.78 11.23 13.99
N LEU A 185 -1.10 10.02 14.47
CA LEU A 185 -1.64 9.77 15.80
C LEU A 185 -0.83 8.68 16.50
N SER A 186 -0.21 8.98 17.64
CA SER A 186 0.44 7.98 18.48
C SER A 186 -0.49 7.50 19.60
N VAL A 187 -0.59 6.18 19.78
CA VAL A 187 -1.41 5.50 20.80
C VAL A 187 -0.51 4.55 21.58
N ILE A 188 0.10 5.04 22.65
CA ILE A 188 1.11 4.31 23.40
C ILE A 188 0.62 4.07 24.84
N GLY A 189 0.54 2.81 25.23
CA GLY A 189 -0.05 2.38 26.49
C GLY A 189 0.72 2.75 27.76
N CYS A 190 1.95 3.28 27.69
CA CYS A 190 2.76 3.56 28.87
C CYS A 190 3.63 4.82 28.72
N VAL A 191 4.09 5.35 29.86
CA VAL A 191 4.94 6.55 29.92
C VAL A 191 6.39 6.30 29.49
N VAL A 192 6.80 5.06 29.21
CA VAL A 192 8.20 4.76 28.83
C VAL A 192 8.49 5.22 27.42
N ASN A 193 7.71 4.75 26.45
CA ASN A 193 7.87 5.13 25.05
C ASN A 193 6.88 6.25 24.62
N GLY A 194 5.80 6.42 25.39
CA GLY A 194 4.71 7.33 25.05
C GLY A 194 5.15 8.76 24.76
N PRO A 195 5.90 9.43 25.65
CA PRO A 195 6.32 10.81 25.42
C PRO A 195 7.20 10.98 24.20
N GLY A 196 8.11 10.02 23.92
CA GLY A 196 8.98 10.05 22.74
C GLY A 196 8.19 9.93 21.44
N GLU A 197 7.28 8.96 21.34
CA GLU A 197 6.43 8.79 20.16
C GLU A 197 5.45 9.97 19.99
N ALA A 198 4.87 10.46 21.08
CA ALA A 198 3.98 11.61 21.04
C ALA A 198 4.67 12.91 20.59
N ALA A 199 5.95 13.04 20.86
CA ALA A 199 6.75 14.19 20.43
C ALA A 199 6.91 14.26 18.89
N LEU A 200 6.76 13.14 18.20
CA LEU A 200 6.94 13.01 16.76
C LEU A 200 5.62 12.99 15.97
N THR A 201 4.47 13.15 16.65
CA THR A 201 3.14 13.03 16.04
C THR A 201 2.30 14.28 16.27
N ASP A 202 1.33 14.51 15.37
CA ASP A 202 0.41 15.64 15.45
C ASP A 202 -0.48 15.56 16.69
N VAL A 203 -0.99 14.35 16.97
CA VAL A 203 -1.75 14.03 18.17
C VAL A 203 -1.16 12.77 18.81
N GLY A 204 -1.04 12.74 20.12
CA GLY A 204 -0.53 11.60 20.86
C GLY A 204 -1.29 11.34 22.15
N ILE A 205 -1.50 10.07 22.47
CA ILE A 205 -2.05 9.65 23.77
C ILE A 205 -1.13 8.63 24.43
N THR A 206 -0.76 8.89 25.66
CA THR A 206 0.10 7.99 26.45
C THR A 206 -0.61 7.52 27.69
N GLY A 207 -0.51 6.22 27.97
CA GLY A 207 -1.08 5.62 29.17
C GLY A 207 -0.34 6.06 30.43
N GLY A 208 -1.11 6.44 31.44
CA GLY A 208 -0.60 6.81 32.75
C GLY A 208 -1.11 5.88 33.84
N ARG A 209 -0.78 6.19 35.09
CA ARG A 209 -1.27 5.43 36.26
C ARG A 209 -2.69 5.80 36.62
N ASN A 210 -3.42 4.86 37.22
CA ASN A 210 -4.78 5.07 37.76
C ASN A 210 -5.80 5.64 36.75
N GLY A 211 -5.70 5.22 35.47
CA GLY A 211 -6.63 5.68 34.44
C GLY A 211 -6.44 7.12 33.97
N ASN A 212 -5.37 7.81 34.39
CA ASN A 212 -5.00 9.13 33.92
C ASN A 212 -4.02 9.01 32.75
N ASN A 213 -4.44 9.36 31.56
CA ASN A 213 -3.63 9.33 30.34
C ASN A 213 -3.21 10.76 29.99
N MET A 214 -2.09 10.92 29.30
CA MET A 214 -1.60 12.23 28.88
C MET A 214 -1.84 12.41 27.37
N LEU A 215 -2.57 13.45 27.02
CA LEU A 215 -2.78 13.89 25.65
C LEU A 215 -1.68 14.86 25.23
N TYR A 216 -1.17 14.67 24.03
CA TYR A 216 -0.15 15.52 23.40
C TYR A 216 -0.70 16.11 22.11
N LEU A 217 -0.34 17.35 21.82
CA LEU A 217 -0.61 18.01 20.54
C LEU A 217 0.68 18.63 20.01
N SER A 218 0.99 18.30 18.76
CA SER A 218 2.21 18.77 18.07
C SER A 218 3.46 18.61 18.95
N GLY A 219 3.60 17.45 19.56
CA GLY A 219 4.72 17.08 20.43
C GLY A 219 4.66 17.59 21.87
N MET A 220 3.76 18.49 22.22
CA MET A 220 3.67 19.08 23.55
C MET A 220 2.55 18.45 24.39
N GLN A 221 2.80 18.31 25.71
CA GLN A 221 1.77 17.88 26.66
C GLN A 221 0.66 18.91 26.72
N LYS A 222 -0.59 18.46 26.53
CA LYS A 222 -1.76 19.32 26.60
C LYS A 222 -2.50 19.15 27.93
N GLU A 223 -3.01 17.96 28.18
CA GLU A 223 -3.86 17.71 29.34
C GLU A 223 -3.90 16.25 29.76
N LYS A 224 -4.33 15.99 31.00
CA LYS A 224 -4.65 14.64 31.47
C LYS A 224 -6.07 14.28 31.11
N VAL A 225 -6.25 13.08 30.55
CA VAL A 225 -7.56 12.57 30.10
C VAL A 225 -7.86 11.23 30.78
N LEU A 226 -9.05 11.10 31.33
CA LEU A 226 -9.49 9.85 31.91
C LEU A 226 -9.75 8.79 30.82
N THR A 227 -9.46 7.52 31.11
CA THR A 227 -9.62 6.42 30.15
C THR A 227 -11.03 6.37 29.54
N LYS A 228 -12.08 6.66 30.32
CA LYS A 228 -13.47 6.67 29.85
C LYS A 228 -13.76 7.73 28.77
N ASP A 229 -13.06 8.85 28.81
CA ASP A 229 -13.26 10.01 27.93
C ASP A 229 -12.23 10.06 26.79
N MET A 230 -11.20 9.22 26.89
CA MET A 230 -9.98 9.26 26.06
C MET A 230 -10.28 9.17 24.55
N ILE A 231 -11.09 8.21 24.12
CA ILE A 231 -11.37 8.01 22.71
C ILE A 231 -12.06 9.24 22.11
N ASN A 232 -13.11 9.74 22.75
CA ASN A 232 -13.85 10.91 22.25
C ASN A 232 -12.95 12.16 22.26
N ARG A 233 -12.09 12.30 23.24
CA ARG A 233 -11.18 13.43 23.32
C ARG A 233 -10.10 13.39 22.23
N VAL A 234 -9.52 12.22 21.97
CA VAL A 234 -8.56 12.02 20.87
C VAL A 234 -9.22 12.29 19.51
N VAL A 235 -10.43 11.76 19.26
CA VAL A 235 -11.18 12.01 18.02
C VAL A 235 -11.40 13.51 17.82
N SER A 236 -11.91 14.21 18.84
CA SER A 236 -12.16 15.65 18.76
C SER A 236 -10.89 16.47 18.46
N GLU A 237 -9.74 16.10 19.05
CA GLU A 237 -8.49 16.81 18.78
C GLU A 237 -7.93 16.51 17.38
N VAL A 238 -8.09 15.26 16.90
CA VAL A 238 -7.73 14.90 15.52
C VAL A 238 -8.58 15.69 14.52
N GLU A 239 -9.90 15.72 14.68
CA GLU A 239 -10.82 16.47 13.81
C GLU A 239 -10.54 17.99 13.82
N LYS A 240 -10.24 18.54 15.00
CA LYS A 240 -9.83 19.93 15.13
C LYS A 240 -8.54 20.22 14.37
N LYS A 241 -7.53 19.34 14.54
CA LYS A 241 -6.25 19.47 13.82
C LYS A 241 -6.42 19.36 12.31
N VAL A 242 -7.28 18.46 11.85
CA VAL A 242 -7.65 18.35 10.43
C VAL A 242 -8.23 19.66 9.92
N SER A 243 -9.19 20.22 10.64
CA SER A 243 -9.81 21.51 10.28
C SER A 243 -8.79 22.66 10.22
N GLU A 244 -7.80 22.67 11.12
CA GLU A 244 -6.71 23.65 11.09
C GLU A 244 -5.82 23.50 9.85
N ILE A 245 -5.56 22.26 9.42
CA ILE A 245 -4.75 21.96 8.21
C ILE A 245 -5.52 22.33 6.93
N GLU A 246 -6.81 22.06 6.88
CA GLU A 246 -7.64 22.34 5.70
C GLU A 246 -7.97 23.81 5.49
N ASN A 247 -7.86 24.62 6.54
CA ASN A 247 -8.10 26.08 6.49
C ASN A 247 -6.84 26.94 6.27
N ASN A 248 -5.65 26.31 6.23
CA ASN A 248 -4.35 26.94 5.93
C ASN A 248 -3.90 26.60 4.49
#